data_ab346ef60a52747e4ca4c7c91bfc10dd
#
_entry.id   ab346ef60a52747e4ca4c7c91bfc10dd
#
_cell.length_a   1.000
_cell.length_b   1.000
_cell.length_c   1.000
_cell.angle_alpha   90.00
_cell.angle_beta   90.00
_cell.angle_gamma   90.00
#
_symmetry.space_group_name_H-M   'P 1'
#
loop_
_entity.id
_entity.type
_entity.pdbx_description
1 polymer ?
#
loop_
_entity_poly.entity_id
_entity_poly.type
_entity_poly.pdbx_seq_one_letter_code
_entity_poly.pdbx_strand_id
1 'polypeptide(L)'
;RILGAVDATNMIDFRYNNVRSLDRTLIEQFYRTGNKRIQVKSLHFLLMTKAYIDVESQTISSVRKLETNVWSDYICDDKKRNLEDIVAYHHSFKPKQNKQNGEKQNENFLTSAEIFLKIRKTKTKIVYYVIVAVLISIFSSFLSSFLTKYIPFLCH
;
A
#
# COMPACT_ATOMS: atom_id res chain seq x y z
N ARG A 1 11.68 -0.49 26.40
CA ARG A 1 10.94 -0.51 25.10
C ARG A 1 11.61 0.48 24.18
N ILE A 2 12.62 0.03 23.47
CA ILE A 2 13.41 0.79 22.54
C ILE A 2 12.54 1.00 21.30
N LEU A 3 12.15 2.26 21.08
CA LEU A 3 11.79 2.93 19.84
C LEU A 3 11.46 1.98 18.66
N GLY A 4 10.28 1.36 18.73
CA GLY A 4 9.72 0.71 17.56
C GLY A 4 9.49 1.76 16.47
N ALA A 5 10.00 1.52 15.29
CA ALA A 5 9.57 2.25 14.11
C ALA A 5 8.03 2.16 14.06
N VAL A 6 7.36 3.30 14.15
CA VAL A 6 5.90 3.33 14.03
C VAL A 6 5.61 3.19 12.53
N ASP A 7 5.48 1.94 12.09
CA ASP A 7 5.02 1.63 10.75
C ASP A 7 3.54 1.93 10.70
N ALA A 8 3.18 3.00 10.02
CA ALA A 8 1.79 3.29 9.73
C ALA A 8 1.30 2.29 8.69
N THR A 9 0.40 1.41 9.10
CA THR A 9 -0.26 0.45 8.22
C THR A 9 -1.68 0.90 7.96
N ASN A 10 -2.01 1.10 6.69
CA ASN A 10 -3.36 1.37 6.22
C ASN A 10 -3.89 0.15 5.48
N MET A 11 -5.19 -0.11 5.61
CA MET A 11 -5.86 -1.19 4.90
C MET A 11 -6.95 -0.61 4.00
N ILE A 12 -7.03 -1.11 2.77
CA ILE A 12 -8.10 -0.80 1.82
C ILE A 12 -8.82 -2.10 1.53
N ASP A 13 -10.12 -2.13 1.81
CA ASP A 13 -11.03 -3.22 1.46
C ASP A 13 -12.03 -2.68 0.44
N PHE A 14 -11.84 -3.06 -0.83
CA PHE A 14 -12.75 -2.70 -1.91
C PHE A 14 -13.55 -3.93 -2.34
N ARG A 15 -14.86 -3.78 -2.37
CA ARG A 15 -15.79 -4.86 -2.76
C ARG A 15 -16.76 -4.38 -3.81
N TYR A 16 -16.79 -5.11 -4.92
CA TYR A 16 -17.76 -4.92 -5.97
C TYR A 16 -18.79 -6.04 -5.93
N ASN A 17 -20.08 -5.67 -5.91
CA ASN A 17 -21.23 -6.57 -5.97
C ASN A 17 -21.23 -7.67 -4.88
N ASN A 18 -20.61 -7.42 -3.73
CA ASN A 18 -20.64 -8.32 -2.59
C ASN A 18 -21.84 -8.03 -1.69
N VAL A 19 -22.98 -8.64 -2.02
CA VAL A 19 -24.26 -8.44 -1.31
C VAL A 19 -24.18 -8.89 0.15
N ARG A 20 -23.29 -9.84 0.48
CA ARG A 20 -23.17 -10.38 1.85
C ARG A 20 -22.66 -9.36 2.86
N SER A 21 -21.99 -8.31 2.40
CA SER A 21 -21.47 -7.24 3.26
C SER A 21 -22.42 -6.07 3.47
N LEU A 22 -23.60 -6.09 2.82
CA LEU A 22 -24.61 -5.06 2.97
C LEU A 22 -25.59 -5.41 4.08
N ASP A 23 -26.15 -4.38 4.73
CA ASP A 23 -27.26 -4.54 5.66
C ASP A 23 -28.45 -5.19 4.99
N ARG A 24 -29.12 -6.11 5.69
CA ARG A 24 -30.27 -6.84 5.15
C ARG A 24 -31.40 -5.91 4.74
N THR A 25 -31.64 -4.85 5.49
CA THR A 25 -32.67 -3.85 5.20
C THR A 25 -32.40 -3.11 3.89
N LEU A 26 -31.15 -2.75 3.63
CA LEU A 26 -30.73 -2.13 2.37
C LEU A 26 -30.91 -3.07 1.18
N ILE A 27 -30.61 -4.36 1.37
CA ILE A 27 -30.80 -5.39 0.33
C ILE A 27 -32.29 -5.53 -0.03
N GLU A 28 -33.14 -5.65 0.98
CA GLU A 28 -34.59 -5.77 0.78
C GLU A 28 -35.16 -4.51 0.10
N GLN A 29 -34.76 -3.33 0.52
CA GLN A 29 -35.15 -2.08 -0.10
C GLN A 29 -34.70 -2.01 -1.56
N PHE A 30 -33.47 -2.41 -1.86
CA PHE A 30 -32.94 -2.42 -3.23
C PHE A 30 -33.78 -3.30 -4.17
N TYR A 31 -34.18 -4.49 -3.73
CA TYR A 31 -35.00 -5.39 -4.54
C TYR A 31 -36.45 -4.94 -4.65
N ARG A 32 -37.03 -4.37 -3.59
CA ARG A 32 -38.41 -3.83 -3.62
C ARG A 32 -38.55 -2.67 -4.59
N THR A 33 -37.54 -1.86 -4.78
CA THR A 33 -37.54 -0.72 -5.71
C THR A 33 -37.31 -1.14 -7.17
N GLY A 34 -37.24 -2.43 -7.47
CA GLY A 34 -37.02 -2.93 -8.83
C GLY A 34 -35.63 -2.64 -9.39
N ASN A 35 -34.68 -2.22 -8.55
CA ASN A 35 -33.33 -1.96 -8.97
C ASN A 35 -32.62 -3.25 -9.42
N LYS A 36 -31.88 -3.14 -10.53
CA LYS A 36 -31.07 -4.24 -11.06
C LYS A 36 -29.60 -4.03 -10.70
N ARG A 37 -28.88 -5.12 -10.47
CA ARG A 37 -27.43 -5.05 -10.28
C ARG A 37 -26.76 -4.54 -11.54
N ILE A 38 -25.74 -3.70 -11.36
CA ILE A 38 -24.90 -3.24 -12.46
C ILE A 38 -24.14 -4.44 -13.02
N GLN A 39 -24.28 -4.68 -14.32
CA GLN A 39 -23.57 -5.75 -15.03
C GLN A 39 -22.28 -5.18 -15.62
N VAL A 40 -21.14 -5.64 -15.14
CA VAL A 40 -19.81 -5.19 -15.56
C VAL A 40 -19.08 -6.34 -16.22
N LYS A 41 -18.54 -6.11 -17.42
CA LYS A 41 -17.73 -7.10 -18.16
C LYS A 41 -16.32 -7.23 -17.63
N SER A 42 -15.75 -6.15 -17.14
CA SER A 42 -14.42 -6.15 -16.50
C SER A 42 -14.34 -5.03 -15.49
N LEU A 43 -13.60 -5.26 -14.43
CA LEU A 43 -13.29 -4.26 -13.41
C LEU A 43 -11.78 -4.06 -13.36
N HIS A 44 -11.35 -2.83 -13.50
CA HIS A 44 -9.96 -2.43 -13.34
C HIS A 44 -9.86 -1.50 -12.15
N PHE A 45 -9.07 -1.89 -11.17
CA PHE A 45 -8.77 -1.07 -10.02
C PHE A 45 -7.30 -0.67 -10.07
N LEU A 46 -7.03 0.62 -9.92
CA LEU A 46 -5.69 1.18 -9.99
C LEU A 46 -5.37 1.90 -8.68
N LEU A 47 -4.39 1.41 -7.95
CA LEU A 47 -3.85 2.08 -6.78
C LEU A 47 -2.55 2.76 -7.15
N MET A 48 -2.49 4.07 -6.97
CA MET A 48 -1.28 4.86 -7.23
C MET A 48 -0.66 5.27 -5.90
N THR A 49 0.61 4.93 -5.73
CA THR A 49 1.37 5.27 -4.52
C THR A 49 2.77 5.74 -4.88
N LYS A 50 3.46 6.38 -3.95
CA LYS A 50 4.88 6.66 -4.12
C LYS A 50 5.69 5.37 -4.04
N ALA A 51 6.78 5.30 -4.80
CA ALA A 51 7.61 4.09 -4.92
C ALA A 51 8.18 3.57 -3.59
N TYR A 52 8.32 4.43 -2.57
CA TYR A 52 8.81 4.03 -1.24
C TYR A 52 7.70 3.47 -0.32
N ILE A 53 6.47 3.39 -0.80
CA ILE A 53 5.34 2.80 -0.06
C ILE A 53 5.21 1.35 -0.47
N ASP A 54 5.29 0.46 0.51
CA ASP A 54 5.12 -0.97 0.29
C ASP A 54 3.62 -1.32 0.25
N VAL A 55 3.23 -2.05 -0.80
CA VAL A 55 1.84 -2.49 -1.03
C VAL A 55 1.80 -4.00 -1.11
N GLU A 56 1.12 -4.61 -0.17
CA GLU A 56 0.89 -6.04 -0.10
C GLU A 56 -0.55 -6.38 -0.52
N SER A 57 -0.70 -7.23 -1.51
CA SER A 57 -2.00 -7.74 -1.96
C SER A 57 -1.84 -9.07 -2.69
N GLN A 58 -2.87 -9.92 -2.57
CA GLN A 58 -2.91 -11.23 -3.23
C GLN A 58 -3.38 -11.16 -4.70
N THR A 59 -3.97 -10.05 -5.13
CA THR A 59 -4.68 -9.92 -6.41
C THR A 59 -4.03 -8.94 -7.38
N ILE A 60 -2.76 -8.59 -7.18
CA ILE A 60 -2.04 -7.67 -8.09
C ILE A 60 -1.80 -8.36 -9.43
N SER A 61 -2.34 -7.79 -10.51
CA SER A 61 -2.14 -8.27 -11.87
C SER A 61 -0.86 -7.73 -12.48
N SER A 62 -0.54 -6.47 -12.24
CA SER A 62 0.70 -5.84 -12.69
C SER A 62 1.07 -4.63 -11.85
N VAL A 63 2.37 -4.35 -11.80
CA VAL A 63 2.93 -3.16 -11.17
C VAL A 63 3.71 -2.41 -12.24
N ARG A 64 3.43 -1.11 -12.40
CA ARG A 64 4.07 -0.28 -13.41
C ARG A 64 4.42 1.09 -12.85
N LYS A 65 5.51 1.66 -13.33
CA LYS A 65 5.80 3.07 -13.11
C LYS A 65 4.75 3.90 -13.85
N LEU A 66 4.30 4.98 -13.23
CA LEU A 66 3.28 5.83 -13.82
C LEU A 66 3.85 6.59 -15.03
N GLU A 67 3.13 6.57 -16.13
CA GLU A 67 3.46 7.37 -17.31
C GLU A 67 2.99 8.81 -17.09
N THR A 68 3.92 9.70 -16.75
CA THR A 68 3.61 11.08 -16.37
C THR A 68 2.82 11.84 -17.40
N ASN A 69 3.14 11.62 -18.69
CA ASN A 69 2.50 12.32 -19.81
C ASN A 69 1.01 11.99 -19.97
N VAL A 70 0.61 10.75 -19.58
CA VAL A 70 -0.79 10.31 -19.72
C VAL A 70 -1.61 10.72 -18.51
N TRP A 71 -0.98 10.76 -17.33
CA TRP A 71 -1.69 10.93 -16.06
C TRP A 71 -1.65 12.34 -15.49
N SER A 72 -0.82 13.24 -16.06
CA SER A 72 -0.73 14.63 -15.60
C SER A 72 -2.06 15.35 -15.58
N ASP A 73 -2.91 15.09 -16.59
CA ASP A 73 -4.20 15.77 -16.73
C ASP A 73 -5.29 15.22 -15.79
N TYR A 74 -5.13 13.97 -15.33
CA TYR A 74 -6.06 13.31 -14.40
C TYR A 74 -5.71 13.52 -12.94
N ILE A 75 -4.43 13.68 -12.64
CA ILE A 75 -3.95 13.94 -11.28
C ILE A 75 -3.84 15.45 -11.12
N CYS A 76 -5.00 16.13 -11.13
CA CYS A 76 -5.09 17.55 -10.82
C CYS A 76 -4.71 17.77 -9.34
N ASP A 77 -3.47 18.15 -9.10
CA ASP A 77 -3.05 18.65 -7.81
C ASP A 77 -2.42 20.02 -8.02
N ASP A 78 -2.96 21.05 -7.36
CA ASP A 78 -2.45 22.44 -7.36
C ASP A 78 -0.99 22.54 -6.88
N LYS A 79 -0.48 21.49 -6.28
CA LYS A 79 0.92 21.34 -5.90
C LYS A 79 1.57 20.41 -6.91
N LYS A 80 2.45 20.94 -7.78
CA LYS A 80 3.33 20.18 -8.69
C LYS A 80 3.93 18.95 -7.99
N ARG A 81 3.15 17.87 -7.89
CA ARG A 81 3.65 16.61 -7.35
C ARG A 81 4.59 16.02 -8.37
N ASN A 82 5.77 15.64 -7.91
CA ASN A 82 6.67 14.86 -8.75
C ASN A 82 6.02 13.49 -9.02
N LEU A 83 5.50 13.29 -10.23
CA LEU A 83 4.84 12.05 -10.67
C LEU A 83 5.87 10.96 -11.00
N GLU A 84 7.16 11.30 -11.11
CA GLU A 84 8.22 10.36 -11.49
C GLU A 84 8.41 9.22 -10.49
N ASP A 85 8.07 9.45 -9.22
CA ASP A 85 8.18 8.47 -8.14
C ASP A 85 6.88 7.71 -7.86
N ILE A 86 5.89 7.81 -8.76
CA ILE A 86 4.61 7.13 -8.58
C ILE A 86 4.62 5.77 -9.27
N VAL A 87 4.18 4.76 -8.52
CA VAL A 87 3.97 3.39 -8.98
C VAL A 87 2.49 3.08 -8.95
N ALA A 88 1.99 2.50 -10.03
CA ALA A 88 0.61 2.06 -10.17
C ALA A 88 0.51 0.54 -10.01
N TYR A 89 -0.28 0.10 -9.04
CA TYR A 89 -0.66 -1.28 -8.81
C TYR A 89 -2.00 -1.53 -9.47
N HIS A 90 -2.01 -2.39 -10.48
CA HIS A 90 -3.18 -2.68 -11.27
C HIS A 90 -3.79 -4.03 -10.90
N HIS A 91 -5.09 -4.02 -10.61
CA HIS A 91 -5.90 -5.21 -10.38
C HIS A 91 -6.92 -5.32 -11.51
N SER A 92 -7.00 -6.47 -12.15
CA SER A 92 -7.93 -6.74 -13.24
C SER A 92 -8.78 -7.96 -12.92
N PHE A 93 -10.08 -7.78 -12.98
CA PHE A 93 -11.07 -8.83 -12.78
C PHE A 93 -11.88 -9.02 -14.05
N LYS A 94 -12.00 -10.26 -14.46
CA LYS A 94 -12.79 -10.68 -15.60
C LYS A 94 -13.75 -11.80 -15.16
N PRO A 95 -14.86 -12.03 -15.87
CA PRO A 95 -15.74 -13.14 -15.61
C PRO A 95 -14.98 -14.47 -15.63
N LYS A 96 -15.32 -15.37 -14.72
CA LYS A 96 -14.75 -16.70 -14.68
C LYS A 96 -15.34 -17.52 -15.83
N GLN A 97 -14.49 -18.17 -16.60
CA GLN A 97 -14.90 -19.20 -17.54
C GLN A 97 -15.01 -20.52 -16.76
N ASN A 98 -16.22 -20.89 -16.38
CA ASN A 98 -16.44 -22.19 -15.76
C ASN A 98 -16.42 -23.28 -16.85
N LYS A 99 -15.41 -24.16 -16.81
CA LYS A 99 -15.37 -25.40 -17.57
C LYS A 99 -16.04 -26.49 -16.70
N GLN A 100 -17.35 -26.51 -16.65
CA GLN A 100 -18.08 -27.64 -16.09
C GLN A 100 -18.77 -28.41 -17.23
N ASN A 101 -18.47 -29.72 -17.30
CA ASN A 101 -19.15 -30.72 -18.15
C ASN A 101 -19.18 -30.44 -19.66
N GLY A 102 -18.09 -29.93 -20.25
CA GLY A 102 -18.01 -29.82 -21.71
C GLY A 102 -18.75 -28.64 -22.34
N GLU A 103 -19.67 -28.01 -21.63
CA GLU A 103 -20.34 -26.78 -22.06
C GLU A 103 -19.64 -25.58 -21.44
N LYS A 104 -19.15 -24.67 -22.31
CA LYS A 104 -18.61 -23.38 -21.90
C LYS A 104 -19.79 -22.48 -21.49
N GLN A 105 -20.21 -22.53 -20.24
CA GLN A 105 -21.04 -21.45 -19.68
C GLN A 105 -20.15 -20.23 -19.52
N ASN A 106 -20.10 -19.41 -20.54
CA ASN A 106 -19.44 -18.10 -20.48
C ASN A 106 -20.33 -17.18 -19.64
N GLU A 107 -19.93 -16.95 -18.38
CA GLU A 107 -20.48 -15.82 -17.65
C GLU A 107 -20.03 -14.54 -18.37
N ASN A 108 -20.96 -13.83 -19.02
CA ASN A 108 -20.64 -12.63 -19.77
C ASN A 108 -20.32 -11.43 -18.86
N PHE A 109 -20.62 -11.53 -17.55
CA PHE A 109 -20.50 -10.45 -16.60
C PHE A 109 -19.79 -10.89 -15.33
N LEU A 110 -19.11 -9.94 -14.70
CA LEU A 110 -18.43 -10.14 -13.44
C LEU A 110 -19.46 -10.26 -12.31
N THR A 111 -19.45 -11.37 -11.59
CA THR A 111 -20.37 -11.63 -10.47
C THR A 111 -19.97 -10.86 -9.22
N SER A 112 -18.69 -10.86 -8.86
CA SER A 112 -18.15 -10.12 -7.71
C SER A 112 -16.66 -9.88 -7.89
N ALA A 113 -16.12 -8.87 -7.23
CA ALA A 113 -14.69 -8.66 -7.08
C ALA A 113 -14.38 -8.15 -5.68
N GLU A 114 -13.29 -8.64 -5.13
CA GLU A 114 -12.79 -8.23 -3.82
C GLU A 114 -11.30 -7.92 -3.92
N ILE A 115 -10.90 -6.79 -3.37
CA ILE A 115 -9.51 -6.35 -3.31
C ILE A 115 -9.21 -6.00 -1.87
N PHE A 116 -8.29 -6.71 -1.28
CA PHE A 116 -7.73 -6.37 0.01
C PHE A 116 -6.28 -5.93 -0.17
N LEU A 117 -5.99 -4.70 0.27
CA LEU A 117 -4.69 -4.07 0.16
C LEU A 117 -4.20 -3.67 1.54
N LYS A 118 -2.95 -3.97 1.82
CA LYS A 118 -2.25 -3.50 3.00
C LYS A 118 -1.12 -2.57 2.57
N ILE A 119 -1.20 -1.33 2.99
CA ILE A 119 -0.24 -0.28 2.64
C ILE A 119 0.62 -0.01 3.86
N ARG A 120 1.93 -0.20 3.73
CA ARG A 120 2.91 0.06 4.78
C ARG A 120 3.78 1.25 4.39
N LYS A 121 3.85 2.23 5.27
CA LYS A 121 4.79 3.33 5.14
C LYS A 121 5.91 3.16 6.15
N THR A 122 7.03 2.63 5.70
CA THR A 122 8.22 2.49 6.51
C THR A 122 8.92 3.84 6.62
N LYS A 123 8.87 4.43 7.78
CA LYS A 123 9.70 5.61 8.10
C LYS A 123 11.11 5.10 8.43
N THR A 124 11.97 5.03 7.43
CA THR A 124 13.38 4.71 7.63
C THR A 124 14.04 5.84 8.42
N LYS A 125 14.28 5.60 9.70
CA LYS A 125 15.06 6.49 10.56
C LYS A 125 16.57 6.18 10.45
N ILE A 126 17.02 5.65 9.30
CA ILE A 126 18.44 5.31 9.07
C ILE A 126 19.33 6.51 9.39
N VAL A 127 18.98 7.70 8.92
CA VAL A 127 19.74 8.92 9.17
C VAL A 127 19.88 9.18 10.68
N TYR A 128 18.81 8.99 11.44
CA TYR A 128 18.85 9.15 12.90
C TYR A 128 19.81 8.15 13.56
N TYR A 129 19.76 6.87 13.17
CA TYR A 129 20.68 5.86 13.73
C TYR A 129 22.13 6.13 13.37
N VAL A 130 22.39 6.61 12.14
CA VAL A 130 23.75 7.00 11.73
C VAL A 130 24.25 8.19 12.57
N ILE A 131 23.43 9.22 12.77
CA ILE A 131 23.78 10.37 13.60
C ILE A 131 24.09 9.91 15.03
N VAL A 132 23.24 9.08 15.63
CA VAL A 132 23.45 8.57 17.00
C VAL A 132 24.75 7.76 17.08
N ALA A 133 25.04 6.89 16.10
CA ALA A 133 26.27 6.12 16.06
C ALA A 133 27.53 7.01 15.98
N VAL A 134 27.48 8.05 15.15
CA VAL A 134 28.57 9.03 15.03
C VAL A 134 28.78 9.79 16.36
N LEU A 135 27.71 10.24 17.01
CA LEU A 135 27.83 10.93 18.30
C LEU A 135 28.41 10.02 19.39
N ILE A 136 27.99 8.77 19.46
CA ILE A 136 28.55 7.78 20.39
C ILE A 136 30.04 7.59 20.11
N SER A 137 30.47 7.48 18.86
CA SER A 137 31.87 7.32 18.47
C SER A 137 32.74 8.52 18.90
N ILE A 138 32.25 9.73 18.68
CA ILE A 138 32.94 10.97 19.10
C ILE A 138 33.06 11.01 20.62
N PHE A 139 31.96 10.69 21.34
CA PHE A 139 31.97 10.69 22.79
C PHE A 139 32.93 9.65 23.37
N SER A 140 32.99 8.46 22.80
CA SER A 140 33.94 7.39 23.20
C SER A 140 35.38 7.81 22.97
N SER A 141 35.69 8.49 21.88
CA SER A 141 37.07 9.02 21.62
C SER A 141 37.46 10.07 22.63
N PHE A 142 36.54 10.98 22.98
CA PHE A 142 36.76 12.00 24.01
C PHE A 142 37.02 11.36 25.39
N LEU A 143 36.20 10.39 25.77
CA LEU A 143 36.32 9.70 27.05
C LEU A 143 37.63 8.93 27.14
N SER A 144 38.04 8.25 26.06
CA SER A 144 39.35 7.55 26.00
C SER A 144 40.51 8.50 26.17
N SER A 145 40.49 9.66 25.49
CA SER A 145 41.54 10.69 25.60
C SER A 145 41.60 11.28 27.01
N PHE A 146 40.46 11.45 27.65
CA PHE A 146 40.39 11.95 29.02
C PHE A 146 40.95 10.93 30.04
N LEU A 147 40.56 9.67 29.91
CA LEU A 147 41.04 8.59 30.76
C LEU A 147 42.56 8.38 30.65
N THR A 148 43.10 8.40 29.45
CA THR A 148 44.56 8.26 29.26
C THR A 148 45.36 9.41 29.85
N LYS A 149 44.77 10.61 29.92
CA LYS A 149 45.43 11.79 30.48
C LYS A 149 45.41 11.81 32.02
N TYR A 150 44.37 11.28 32.65
CA TYR A 150 44.14 11.39 34.10
C TYR A 150 44.43 10.11 34.89
N ILE A 151 44.34 8.93 34.29
CA ILE A 151 44.63 7.66 34.97
C ILE A 151 46.09 7.56 35.48
N PRO A 152 47.13 8.00 34.75
CA PRO A 152 48.51 7.97 35.31
C PRO A 152 48.70 8.84 36.54
N PHE A 153 47.79 9.81 36.80
CA PHE A 153 47.85 10.68 37.97
C PHE A 153 47.25 10.07 39.23
N LEU A 154 46.50 8.97 39.10
CA LEU A 154 45.87 8.25 40.21
C LEU A 154 46.68 7.05 40.72
N CYS A 155 47.78 6.69 40.05
CA CYS A 155 48.66 5.58 40.41
C CYS A 155 50.01 6.01 40.99
N HIS A 156 50.12 7.27 41.48
CA HIS A 156 51.28 7.76 42.26
C HIS A 156 50.78 8.19 43.66
#